data_b2af6d6f8782cc5159ada2c337112f46
#
_entry.id   b2af6d6f8782cc5159ada2c337112f46
#
_cell.length_a   1.000
_cell.length_b   1.000
_cell.length_c   1.000
_cell.angle_alpha   90.00
_cell.angle_beta   90.00
_cell.angle_gamma   90.00
#
_symmetry.space_group_name_H-M   'P 1'
#
loop_
_entity.id
_entity.type
_entity.pdbx_description
1 polymer ?
#
loop_
_entity_poly.entity_id
_entity_poly.type
_entity_poly.pdbx_seq_one_letter_code
_entity_poly.pdbx_strand_id
1 'polypeptide(L)'
;EVQFKEEQDHAKILFNYIISRNGKVELKPINAVPTEWDSLLNLFESTLHHEQKVTDMINDLFALTSAEKDYATQSMLQWFIDEQVEEEENAKTIIDNLKMIKDNGYGIYMLDKELGVRKYSQAAQLSEADA
;
A
#
# COMPACT_ATOMS: atom_id res chain seq x y z
N GLU A 1 3.93 -2.79 11.98
CA GLU A 1 3.50 -1.45 12.49
C GLU A 1 3.75 -0.34 11.48
N VAL A 2 4.87 -0.34 10.74
CA VAL A 2 5.18 0.69 9.73
C VAL A 2 4.12 0.67 8.63
N GLN A 3 3.96 -0.44 7.93
CA GLN A 3 2.95 -0.62 6.88
C GLN A 3 1.56 -0.15 7.30
N PHE A 4 1.13 -0.52 8.52
CA PHE A 4 -0.18 -0.10 9.03
C PHE A 4 -0.36 1.42 9.09
N LYS A 5 0.70 2.17 9.41
CA LYS A 5 0.66 3.65 9.44
C LYS A 5 0.66 4.22 8.03
N GLU A 6 1.43 3.63 7.13
CA GLU A 6 1.46 4.01 5.72
C GLU A 6 0.08 3.84 5.09
N GLU A 7 -0.61 2.71 5.33
CA GLU A 7 -1.98 2.50 4.86
C GLU A 7 -3.00 3.48 5.45
N GLN A 8 -2.78 3.91 6.71
CA GLN A 8 -3.61 4.96 7.29
C GLN A 8 -3.39 6.31 6.60
N ASP A 9 -2.14 6.61 6.22
CA ASP A 9 -1.83 7.82 5.46
C ASP A 9 -2.47 7.79 4.07
N HIS A 10 -2.40 6.65 3.36
CA HIS A 10 -3.06 6.46 2.07
C HIS A 10 -4.57 6.74 2.16
N ALA A 11 -5.22 6.14 3.15
CA ALA A 11 -6.65 6.38 3.39
C ALA A 11 -6.95 7.85 3.71
N LYS A 12 -6.10 8.51 4.52
CA LYS A 12 -6.26 9.90 4.93
C LYS A 12 -6.05 10.88 3.75
N ILE A 13 -5.11 10.59 2.85
CA ILE A 13 -4.90 11.37 1.63
C ILE A 13 -6.17 11.38 0.77
N LEU A 14 -6.74 10.20 0.49
CA LEU A 14 -7.98 10.08 -0.27
C LEU A 14 -9.15 10.75 0.43
N PHE A 15 -9.28 10.56 1.75
CA PHE A 15 -10.32 11.19 2.56
C PHE A 15 -10.25 12.72 2.46
N ASN A 16 -9.07 13.31 2.70
CA ASN A 16 -8.86 14.76 2.66
C ASN A 16 -9.10 15.30 1.25
N TYR A 17 -8.67 14.58 0.22
CA TYR A 17 -8.89 14.97 -1.15
C TYR A 17 -10.38 15.05 -1.50
N ILE A 18 -11.18 14.06 -1.15
CA ILE A 18 -12.64 14.07 -1.36
C ILE A 18 -13.28 15.30 -0.70
N ILE A 19 -12.90 15.59 0.56
CA ILE A 19 -13.41 16.76 1.28
C ILE A 19 -12.99 18.07 0.58
N SER A 20 -11.73 18.19 0.17
CA SER A 20 -11.21 19.39 -0.52
C SER A 20 -11.93 19.67 -1.85
N ARG A 21 -12.47 18.61 -2.47
CA ARG A 21 -13.27 18.69 -3.70
C ARG A 21 -14.77 18.87 -3.45
N ASN A 22 -15.17 19.16 -2.20
CA ASN A 22 -16.57 19.26 -1.75
C ASN A 22 -17.36 17.93 -1.92
N GLY A 23 -16.65 16.81 -1.97
CA GLY A 23 -17.25 15.47 -1.99
C GLY A 23 -17.72 15.05 -0.60
N LYS A 24 -18.58 14.03 -0.58
CA LYS A 24 -19.03 13.37 0.64
C LYS A 24 -18.29 12.05 0.80
N VAL A 25 -17.58 11.89 1.92
CA VAL A 25 -17.00 10.60 2.27
C VAL A 25 -18.07 9.68 2.86
N GLU A 26 -18.18 8.47 2.35
CA GLU A 26 -19.02 7.39 2.87
C GLU A 26 -18.15 6.21 3.24
N LEU A 27 -17.99 5.98 4.55
CA LEU A 27 -17.22 4.86 5.06
C LEU A 27 -18.11 3.60 5.07
N LYS A 28 -17.61 2.53 4.46
CA LYS A 28 -18.26 1.22 4.45
C LYS A 28 -17.59 0.30 5.47
N PRO A 29 -18.29 -0.77 5.91
CA PRO A 29 -17.67 -1.80 6.75
C PRO A 29 -16.46 -2.42 6.06
N ILE A 30 -15.42 -2.71 6.85
CA ILE A 30 -14.28 -3.51 6.40
C ILE A 30 -14.69 -4.98 6.43
N ASN A 31 -14.47 -5.69 5.34
CA ASN A 31 -14.73 -7.12 5.26
C ASN A 31 -13.78 -7.89 6.21
N ALA A 32 -14.20 -9.09 6.64
CA ALA A 32 -13.33 -9.95 7.42
C ALA A 32 -12.05 -10.26 6.63
N VAL A 33 -10.90 -10.12 7.32
CA VAL A 33 -9.58 -10.38 6.75
C VAL A 33 -9.12 -11.79 7.13
N PRO A 34 -8.29 -12.46 6.31
CA PRO A 34 -7.63 -13.70 6.69
C PRO A 34 -6.79 -13.49 7.95
N THR A 35 -6.76 -14.48 8.84
CA THR A 35 -5.98 -14.47 10.09
C THR A 35 -4.97 -15.61 10.17
N GLU A 36 -4.97 -16.51 9.19
CA GLU A 36 -4.10 -17.69 9.14
C GLU A 36 -3.55 -17.87 7.73
N TRP A 37 -2.29 -18.32 7.64
CA TRP A 37 -1.58 -18.62 6.41
C TRP A 37 -0.77 -19.90 6.57
N ASP A 38 -0.62 -20.67 5.51
CA ASP A 38 0.10 -21.95 5.52
C ASP A 38 1.60 -21.80 5.82
N SER A 39 2.18 -20.66 5.47
CA SER A 39 3.60 -20.35 5.68
C SER A 39 3.87 -18.84 5.62
N LEU A 40 5.06 -18.43 6.06
CA LEU A 40 5.54 -17.06 5.92
C LEU A 40 5.61 -16.64 4.44
N LEU A 41 6.04 -17.54 3.56
CA LEU A 41 6.05 -17.29 2.11
C LEU A 41 4.63 -17.05 1.58
N ASN A 42 3.67 -17.89 1.97
CA ASN A 42 2.26 -17.75 1.55
C ASN A 42 1.64 -16.44 2.06
N LEU A 43 2.01 -15.98 3.26
CA LEU A 43 1.62 -14.67 3.78
C LEU A 43 2.04 -13.55 2.82
N PHE A 44 3.34 -13.51 2.42
CA PHE A 44 3.84 -12.46 1.55
C PHE A 44 3.37 -12.58 0.10
N GLU A 45 3.13 -13.79 -0.40
CA GLU A 45 2.47 -14.00 -1.70
C GLU A 45 1.03 -13.47 -1.68
N SER A 46 0.31 -13.66 -0.58
CA SER A 46 -1.03 -13.08 -0.38
C SER A 46 -0.98 -11.55 -0.29
N THR A 47 0.04 -10.99 0.36
CA THR A 47 0.28 -9.54 0.42
C THR A 47 0.51 -8.99 -0.99
N LEU A 48 1.43 -9.56 -1.76
CA LEU A 48 1.67 -9.13 -3.14
C LEU A 48 0.39 -9.18 -4.00
N HIS A 49 -0.39 -10.24 -3.87
CA HIS A 49 -1.66 -10.33 -4.60
C HIS A 49 -2.65 -9.24 -4.18
N HIS A 50 -2.63 -8.83 -2.91
CA HIS A 50 -3.44 -7.71 -2.43
C HIS A 50 -2.96 -6.39 -3.04
N GLU A 51 -1.64 -6.11 -3.03
CA GLU A 51 -1.08 -4.90 -3.63
C GLU A 51 -1.40 -4.80 -5.13
N GLN A 52 -1.30 -5.91 -5.87
CA GLN A 52 -1.69 -5.95 -7.28
C GLN A 52 -3.16 -5.58 -7.50
N LYS A 53 -4.07 -5.98 -6.62
CA LYS A 53 -5.48 -5.55 -6.68
C LYS A 53 -5.63 -4.06 -6.40
N VAL A 54 -4.87 -3.52 -5.45
CA VAL A 54 -4.87 -2.08 -5.17
C VAL A 54 -4.34 -1.31 -6.38
N THR A 55 -3.26 -1.80 -7.00
CA THR A 55 -2.72 -1.26 -8.26
C THR A 55 -3.78 -1.21 -9.36
N ASP A 56 -4.51 -2.30 -9.57
CA ASP A 56 -5.58 -2.36 -10.56
C ASP A 56 -6.68 -1.33 -10.27
N MET A 57 -7.12 -1.21 -9.00
CA MET A 57 -8.12 -0.23 -8.60
C MET A 57 -7.66 1.22 -8.83
N ILE A 58 -6.38 1.52 -8.54
CA ILE A 58 -5.81 2.85 -8.77
C ILE A 58 -5.71 3.14 -10.27
N ASN A 59 -5.29 2.17 -11.08
CA ASN A 59 -5.22 2.30 -12.53
C ASN A 59 -6.60 2.52 -13.16
N ASP A 60 -7.62 1.81 -12.69
CA ASP A 60 -9.00 2.00 -13.15
C ASP A 60 -9.51 3.40 -12.81
N LEU A 61 -9.21 3.88 -11.59
CA LEU A 61 -9.56 5.22 -11.16
C LEU A 61 -8.82 6.28 -11.99
N PHE A 62 -7.54 6.07 -12.27
CA PHE A 62 -6.75 6.96 -13.12
C PHE A 62 -7.29 7.00 -14.56
N ALA A 63 -7.67 5.87 -15.13
CA ALA A 63 -8.31 5.80 -16.45
C ALA A 63 -9.65 6.55 -16.48
N LEU A 64 -10.45 6.43 -15.41
CA LEU A 64 -11.70 7.18 -15.26
C LEU A 64 -11.47 8.68 -15.24
N THR A 65 -10.46 9.18 -14.51
CA THR A 65 -10.14 10.61 -14.48
C THR A 65 -9.76 11.15 -15.85
N SER A 66 -9.09 10.34 -16.66
CA SER A 66 -8.77 10.70 -18.05
C SER A 66 -10.03 10.83 -18.91
N ALA A 67 -10.96 9.88 -18.78
CA ALA A 67 -12.23 9.90 -19.52
C ALA A 67 -13.10 11.10 -19.14
N GLU A 68 -13.15 11.45 -17.86
CA GLU A 68 -13.90 12.57 -17.32
C GLU A 68 -13.16 13.93 -17.45
N LYS A 69 -11.92 13.94 -17.92
CA LYS A 69 -11.02 15.11 -18.00
C LYS A 69 -10.78 15.76 -16.64
N ASP A 70 -10.83 14.98 -15.56
CA ASP A 70 -10.50 15.43 -14.21
C ASP A 70 -8.99 15.34 -13.96
N TYR A 71 -8.27 16.28 -14.56
CA TYR A 71 -6.81 16.34 -14.46
C TYR A 71 -6.30 16.63 -13.05
N ALA A 72 -7.12 17.23 -12.20
CA ALA A 72 -6.75 17.49 -10.80
C ALA A 72 -6.69 16.15 -10.01
N THR A 73 -7.71 15.32 -10.15
CA THR A 73 -7.70 13.98 -9.55
C THR A 73 -6.61 13.10 -10.17
N GLN A 74 -6.39 13.21 -11.48
CA GLN A 74 -5.31 12.48 -12.16
C GLN A 74 -3.93 12.85 -11.57
N SER A 75 -3.68 14.14 -11.34
CA SER A 75 -2.44 14.62 -10.73
C SER A 75 -2.25 14.10 -9.29
N MET A 76 -3.32 14.05 -8.50
CA MET A 76 -3.28 13.49 -7.13
C MET A 76 -3.01 11.99 -7.16
N LEU A 77 -3.61 11.26 -8.09
CA LEU A 77 -3.44 9.80 -8.21
C LEU A 77 -2.05 9.38 -8.71
N GLN A 78 -1.29 10.28 -9.35
CA GLN A 78 0.06 9.94 -9.82
C GLN A 78 0.95 9.45 -8.68
N TRP A 79 0.88 10.09 -7.52
CA TRP A 79 1.61 9.64 -6.35
C TRP A 79 1.24 8.20 -5.94
N PHE A 80 -0.03 7.84 -5.97
CA PHE A 80 -0.46 6.46 -5.67
C PHE A 80 0.03 5.45 -6.69
N ILE A 81 0.16 5.84 -7.97
CA ILE A 81 0.75 4.98 -9.00
C ILE A 81 2.22 4.70 -8.67
N ASP A 82 2.98 5.73 -8.32
CA ASP A 82 4.39 5.60 -7.96
C ASP A 82 4.57 4.77 -6.69
N GLU A 83 3.71 4.98 -5.69
CA GLU A 83 3.69 4.22 -4.44
C GLU A 83 3.40 2.73 -4.68
N GLN A 84 2.43 2.38 -5.52
CA GLN A 84 2.13 0.98 -5.81
C GLN A 84 3.28 0.24 -6.51
N VAL A 85 4.09 0.93 -7.31
CA VAL A 85 5.32 0.35 -7.87
C VAL A 85 6.27 -0.06 -6.74
N GLU A 86 6.45 0.80 -5.73
CA GLU A 86 7.30 0.52 -4.57
C GLU A 86 6.73 -0.59 -3.69
N GLU A 87 5.41 -0.59 -3.41
CA GLU A 87 4.76 -1.61 -2.58
C GLU A 87 4.86 -3.01 -3.20
N GLU A 88 4.63 -3.13 -4.51
CA GLU A 88 4.81 -4.41 -5.20
C GLU A 88 6.28 -4.86 -5.22
N GLU A 89 7.23 -3.94 -5.43
CA GLU A 89 8.67 -4.25 -5.43
C GLU A 89 9.13 -4.72 -4.04
N ASN A 90 8.68 -4.05 -2.99
CA ASN A 90 8.96 -4.43 -1.61
C ASN A 90 8.44 -5.84 -1.30
N ALA A 91 7.20 -6.13 -1.64
CA ALA A 91 6.62 -7.47 -1.46
C ALA A 91 7.36 -8.55 -2.26
N LYS A 92 7.69 -8.29 -3.53
CA LYS A 92 8.48 -9.20 -4.39
C LYS A 92 9.86 -9.47 -3.81
N THR A 93 10.56 -8.43 -3.33
CA THR A 93 11.88 -8.57 -2.72
C THR A 93 11.84 -9.49 -1.49
N ILE A 94 10.85 -9.34 -0.63
CA ILE A 94 10.69 -10.21 0.54
C ILE A 94 10.39 -11.66 0.12
N ILE A 95 9.52 -11.86 -0.88
CA ILE A 95 9.22 -13.18 -1.44
C ILE A 95 10.47 -13.86 -2.00
N ASP A 96 11.29 -13.13 -2.76
CA ASP A 96 12.52 -13.66 -3.35
C ASP A 96 13.55 -14.03 -2.26
N ASN A 97 13.69 -13.21 -1.23
CA ASN A 97 14.50 -13.51 -0.07
C ASN A 97 14.02 -14.78 0.64
N LEU A 98 12.72 -14.92 0.89
CA LEU A 98 12.13 -16.10 1.52
C LEU A 98 12.34 -17.37 0.67
N LYS A 99 12.20 -17.30 -0.66
CA LYS A 99 12.49 -18.42 -1.57
C LYS A 99 13.96 -18.84 -1.54
N MET A 100 14.88 -17.87 -1.38
CA MET A 100 16.32 -18.13 -1.27
C MET A 100 16.68 -18.74 0.09
N ILE A 101 16.10 -18.22 1.17
CA ILE A 101 16.34 -18.65 2.56
C ILE A 101 15.75 -20.02 2.82
N LYS A 102 14.58 -20.35 2.25
CA LYS A 102 13.78 -21.54 2.53
C LYS A 102 13.53 -21.70 4.04
N ASP A 103 13.75 -22.90 4.57
CA ASP A 103 13.55 -23.24 5.99
C ASP A 103 14.77 -22.92 6.87
N ASN A 104 15.70 -22.10 6.41
CA ASN A 104 16.87 -21.72 7.19
C ASN A 104 16.50 -20.73 8.30
N GLY A 105 16.39 -21.21 9.53
CA GLY A 105 15.98 -20.39 10.68
C GLY A 105 16.86 -19.16 10.94
N TYR A 106 18.17 -19.22 10.64
CA TYR A 106 19.05 -18.08 10.75
C TYR A 106 18.74 -17.01 9.67
N GLY A 107 18.48 -17.46 8.43
CA GLY A 107 18.06 -16.57 7.35
C GLY A 107 16.76 -15.85 7.67
N ILE A 108 15.77 -16.58 8.21
CA ILE A 108 14.48 -15.98 8.65
C ILE A 108 14.71 -14.96 9.76
N TYR A 109 15.55 -15.29 10.75
CA TYR A 109 15.91 -14.38 11.83
C TYR A 109 16.57 -13.08 11.30
N MET A 110 17.47 -13.19 10.32
CA MET A 110 18.14 -12.03 9.72
C MET A 110 17.13 -11.16 8.94
N LEU A 111 16.24 -11.76 8.16
CA LEU A 111 15.18 -11.05 7.45
C LEU A 111 14.23 -10.33 8.42
N ASP A 112 13.84 -10.97 9.51
CA ASP A 112 13.02 -10.34 10.57
C ASP A 112 13.71 -9.13 11.18
N LYS A 113 15.02 -9.23 11.45
CA LYS A 113 15.84 -8.10 11.94
C LYS A 113 15.88 -6.96 10.93
N GLU A 114 16.05 -7.24 9.66
CA GLU A 114 16.08 -6.25 8.59
C GLU A 114 14.73 -5.52 8.49
N LEU A 115 13.63 -6.26 8.44
CA LEU A 115 12.29 -5.70 8.40
C LEU A 115 11.94 -4.93 9.69
N GLY A 116 12.44 -5.40 10.83
CA GLY A 116 12.19 -4.79 12.14
C GLY A 116 12.83 -3.42 12.36
N VAL A 117 13.82 -3.03 11.54
CA VAL A 117 14.46 -1.70 11.63
C VAL A 117 13.85 -0.67 10.66
N ARG A 118 12.90 -1.07 9.83
CA ARG A 118 12.17 -0.15 8.95
C ARG A 118 11.52 0.96 9.78
N LYS A 119 11.70 2.20 9.34
CA LYS A 119 11.15 3.37 10.03
C LYS A 119 9.99 3.93 9.21
N TYR A 120 8.93 4.27 9.91
CA TYR A 120 7.83 5.01 9.32
C TYR A 120 8.27 6.42 8.96
N SER A 121 7.86 6.87 7.77
CA SER A 121 7.93 8.25 7.31
C SER A 121 6.54 8.67 6.86
N GLN A 122 6.03 9.77 7.41
CA GLN A 122 4.72 10.28 7.00
C GLN A 122 4.74 10.66 5.51
N ALA A 123 3.66 10.35 4.80
CA ALA A 123 3.51 10.73 3.41
C ALA A 123 3.57 12.26 3.25
N ALA A 124 4.35 12.75 2.29
CA ALA A 124 4.56 14.18 2.06
C ALA A 124 3.25 14.95 1.83
N GLN A 125 2.27 14.32 1.20
CA GLN A 125 0.93 14.87 0.95
C GLN A 125 0.14 15.21 2.22
N LEU A 126 0.50 14.64 3.37
CA LEU A 126 -0.13 14.95 4.66
C LEU A 126 0.62 16.04 5.42
N SER A 127 1.92 16.21 5.18
CA SER A 127 2.72 17.25 5.84
C SER A 127 2.35 18.67 5.40
N GLU A 128 1.79 18.84 4.21
CA GLU A 128 1.34 20.14 3.68
C GLU A 128 -0.09 20.53 4.12
N ALA A 129 -0.86 19.57 4.62
CA ALA A 129 -2.26 19.81 5.01
C ALA A 129 -2.44 20.34 6.44
N ASP A 130 -1.40 20.23 7.28
CA ASP A 130 -1.41 20.67 8.69
C ASP A 130 -0.70 22.04 8.88
N ALA A 131 -0.31 22.72 7.80
CA ALA A 131 0.29 24.05 7.76
C ALA A 131 -0.72 25.11 7.28
#